data_ad8c14b945b4289c8f3f1ee2b50d47a3
#
_entry.id   ad8c14b945b4289c8f3f1ee2b50d47a3
#
_cell.length_a   1.000
_cell.length_b   1.000
_cell.length_c   1.000
_cell.angle_alpha   90.00
_cell.angle_beta   90.00
_cell.angle_gamma   90.00
#
_symmetry.space_group_name_H-M   'P 1'
#
loop_
_entity.id
_entity.type
_entity.pdbx_description
1 polymer ?
#
loop_
_entity_poly.entity_id
_entity_poly.type
_entity_poly.pdbx_seq_one_letter_code
_entity_poly.pdbx_strand_id
1 'polypeptide(L)' 'MTEITLTAIYQEAEEGGYFGYIAELPGANTQGETMDEVRENLLEAMQMILEANREEAERRLSSDAKVTREPLTLHAA' A
#
# COMPACT_ATOMS: atom_id res chain seq x y z
N MET A 1 -6.78 -15.91 -14.39
CA MET A 1 -6.57 -15.51 -12.99
C MET A 1 -6.12 -14.05 -12.93
N THR A 2 -6.67 -13.31 -12.02
CA THR A 2 -6.40 -11.90 -11.92
C THR A 2 -5.51 -11.61 -10.72
N GLU A 3 -4.40 -10.96 -10.94
CA GLU A 3 -3.47 -10.64 -9.89
C GLU A 3 -2.93 -9.25 -10.05
N ILE A 4 -2.94 -8.50 -8.95
CA ILE A 4 -2.23 -7.24 -8.88
C ILE A 4 -1.04 -7.48 -7.98
N THR A 5 0.16 -7.34 -8.54
CA THR A 5 1.39 -7.53 -7.79
C THR A 5 2.11 -6.20 -7.68
N LEU A 6 2.38 -5.79 -6.47
CA LEU A 6 3.15 -4.57 -6.20
C LEU A 6 4.59 -4.93 -5.87
N THR A 7 5.47 -3.97 -5.97
CA THR A 7 6.89 -4.15 -5.75
C THR A 7 7.30 -3.61 -4.38
N ALA A 8 7.75 -4.51 -3.51
CA ALA A 8 8.33 -4.11 -2.24
C ALA A 8 9.83 -3.89 -2.42
N ILE A 9 10.32 -2.77 -1.95
CA ILE A 9 11.75 -2.44 -2.00
C ILE A 9 12.26 -2.34 -0.57
N TYR A 10 13.32 -3.07 -0.25
CA TYR A 10 13.93 -3.08 1.07
C TYR A 10 15.37 -2.62 0.95
N GLN A 11 15.80 -1.77 1.87
CA GLN A 11 17.16 -1.25 1.90
C GLN A 11 17.72 -1.37 3.31
N GLU A 12 19.02 -1.68 3.39
CA GLU A 12 19.71 -1.67 4.67
C GLU A 12 19.96 -0.23 5.09
N ALA A 13 19.66 0.06 6.35
CA ALA A 13 19.95 1.38 6.92
C ALA A 13 21.38 1.41 7.40
N GLU A 14 22.03 2.56 7.28
CA GLU A 14 23.42 2.74 7.73
C GLU A 14 23.60 2.45 9.22
N GLU A 15 22.59 2.75 10.00
CA GLU A 15 22.60 2.59 11.46
C GLU A 15 22.23 1.18 11.91
N GLY A 16 21.98 0.29 10.98
CA GLY A 16 21.47 -1.05 11.23
C GLY A 16 19.98 -1.15 10.97
N GLY A 17 19.52 -2.38 10.76
CA GLY A 17 18.14 -2.62 10.40
C GLY A 17 17.85 -2.31 8.93
N TYR A 18 16.57 -2.25 8.63
CA TYR A 18 16.07 -2.10 7.25
C TYR A 18 14.94 -1.10 7.21
N PHE A 19 14.78 -0.48 6.06
CA PHE A 19 13.52 0.21 5.77
C PHE A 19 12.96 -0.34 4.46
N GLY A 20 11.64 -0.23 4.32
CA GLY A 20 10.97 -0.77 3.15
C GLY A 20 9.85 0.13 2.69
N TYR A 21 9.55 0.04 1.42
CA TYR A 21 8.42 0.79 0.85
C TYR A 21 7.89 0.06 -0.38
N ILE A 22 6.72 0.48 -0.82
CA ILE A 22 6.09 -0.09 -2.00
C ILE A 22 6.22 0.92 -3.14
N ALA A 23 6.90 0.49 -4.21
CA ALA A 23 7.23 1.37 -5.32
C ALA A 23 5.99 2.03 -5.94
N GLU A 24 4.91 1.29 -6.10
CA GLU A 24 3.70 1.76 -6.78
C GLU A 24 2.67 2.39 -5.84
N LEU A 25 2.95 2.41 -4.55
CA LEU A 25 1.97 2.89 -3.57
C LEU A 25 2.62 3.90 -2.62
N PRO A 26 2.65 5.18 -3.00
CA PRO A 26 3.24 6.22 -2.14
C PRO A 26 2.60 6.26 -0.76
N GLY A 27 3.41 6.45 0.26
CA GLY A 27 2.95 6.47 1.63
C GLY A 27 3.07 5.14 2.35
N ALA A 28 3.16 4.03 1.62
CA ALA A 28 3.37 2.71 2.23
C ALA A 28 4.86 2.50 2.46
N ASN A 29 5.32 2.85 3.65
CA ASN A 29 6.72 2.69 4.04
C ASN A 29 6.82 2.29 5.51
N THR A 30 7.91 1.65 5.86
CA THR A 30 8.13 1.16 7.22
C THR A 30 9.60 0.90 7.48
N GLN A 31 9.92 0.46 8.69
CA GLN A 31 11.25 0.03 9.05
C GLN A 31 11.16 -1.15 10.02
N GLY A 32 12.26 -1.86 10.17
CA GLY A 32 12.37 -2.99 11.06
C GLY A 32 13.82 -3.36 11.26
N GLU A 33 14.12 -4.13 12.30
CA GLU A 33 15.49 -4.53 12.59
C GLU A 33 15.93 -5.74 11.78
N THR A 34 14.99 -6.58 11.34
CA THR A 34 15.28 -7.75 10.53
C THR A 34 14.45 -7.71 9.24
N MET A 35 14.85 -8.52 8.26
CA MET A 35 14.09 -8.64 7.03
C MET A 35 12.67 -9.17 7.28
N ASP A 36 12.52 -10.14 8.16
CA ASP A 36 11.19 -10.67 8.48
C ASP A 36 10.30 -9.62 9.10
N GLU A 37 10.85 -8.83 10.01
CA GLU A 37 10.12 -7.76 10.67
C GLU A 37 9.68 -6.67 9.68
N VAL A 38 10.59 -6.22 8.82
CA VAL A 38 10.25 -5.18 7.84
C VAL A 38 9.22 -5.67 6.82
N ARG A 39 9.27 -6.95 6.46
CA ARG A 39 8.27 -7.54 5.57
C ARG A 39 6.87 -7.53 6.19
N GLU A 40 6.76 -7.94 7.44
CA GLU A 40 5.50 -7.91 8.18
C GLU A 40 4.99 -6.49 8.34
N ASN A 41 5.87 -5.60 8.74
CA ASN A 41 5.52 -4.20 8.95
C ASN A 41 5.08 -3.52 7.65
N LEU A 42 5.70 -3.88 6.52
CA LEU A 42 5.32 -3.30 5.24
C LEU A 42 3.94 -3.77 4.79
N LEU A 43 3.61 -5.03 5.03
CA LEU A 43 2.29 -5.55 4.71
C LEU A 43 1.21 -4.80 5.51
N GLU A 44 1.47 -4.55 6.77
CA GLU A 44 0.58 -3.78 7.63
C GLU A 44 0.45 -2.32 7.15
N ALA A 45 1.57 -1.70 6.80
CA ALA A 45 1.59 -0.33 6.27
C ALA A 45 0.78 -0.25 4.97
N MET A 46 0.88 -1.26 4.11
CA MET A 46 0.11 -1.32 2.87
C MET A 46 -1.39 -1.34 3.15
N GLN A 47 -1.83 -2.16 4.10
CA GLN A 47 -3.23 -2.23 4.48
C GLN A 47 -3.74 -0.89 5.01
N MET A 48 -2.96 -0.25 5.85
CA MET A 48 -3.33 1.05 6.42
C MET A 48 -3.46 2.13 5.36
N ILE A 49 -2.53 2.18 4.41
CA ILE A 49 -2.54 3.16 3.35
C ILE A 49 -3.73 2.94 2.40
N LEU A 50 -4.02 1.70 2.08
CA LEU A 50 -5.16 1.38 1.22
C LEU A 50 -6.48 1.79 1.87
N GLU A 51 -6.62 1.54 3.17
CA GLU A 51 -7.80 1.97 3.91
C GLU A 51 -7.92 3.49 3.96
N ALA A 52 -6.82 4.17 4.25
CA ALA A 52 -6.80 5.63 4.31
C ALA A 52 -7.16 6.25 2.96
N ASN A 53 -6.63 5.70 1.88
CA ASN A 53 -6.92 6.19 0.53
C ASN A 53 -8.38 5.96 0.16
N ARG A 54 -8.95 4.84 0.56
CA ARG A 54 -10.36 4.54 0.32
C ARG A 54 -11.26 5.52 1.08
N GLU A 55 -10.96 5.77 2.33
CA GLU A 55 -11.70 6.73 3.15
C GLU A 55 -11.60 8.14 2.58
N GLU A 56 -10.42 8.53 2.14
CA GLU A 56 -10.22 9.85 1.54
C GLU A 56 -11.01 10.00 0.25
N ALA A 57 -11.05 8.97 -0.57
CA ALA A 57 -11.83 8.98 -1.81
C ALA A 57 -13.32 9.19 -1.51
N GLU A 58 -13.83 8.54 -0.46
CA GLU A 58 -15.23 8.70 -0.06
C GLU A 58 -15.51 10.12 0.46
N ARG A 59 -14.58 10.68 1.24
CA ARG A 59 -14.74 12.02 1.78
C ARG A 59 -14.80 13.11 0.71
N ARG A 60 -14.19 12.86 -0.45
CA ARG A 60 -14.16 13.82 -1.56
C ARG A 60 -15.45 13.86 -2.35
N LEU A 61 -16.33 12.89 -2.14
CA LEU A 61 -17.60 12.85 -2.86
C LEU A 61 -18.58 13.86 -2.29
N SER A 62 -19.25 14.57 -3.18
CA SER A 62 -20.32 15.47 -2.80
C SER A 62 -21.53 14.67 -2.32
N SER A 63 -22.24 15.16 -1.31
CA SER A 63 -23.39 14.45 -0.77
C SER A 63 -24.54 14.29 -1.77
N ASP A 64 -24.57 15.14 -2.81
CA ASP A 64 -25.60 15.06 -3.85
C ASP A 64 -25.07 14.48 -5.17
N ALA A 65 -23.84 13.96 -5.17
CA ALA A 65 -23.26 13.33 -6.34
C ALA A 65 -23.96 12.00 -6.62
N LYS A 66 -24.17 11.72 -7.90
CA LYS A 66 -24.68 10.43 -8.32
C LYS A 66 -23.49 9.54 -8.63
N VAL A 67 -23.28 8.55 -7.79
CA VAL A 67 -22.04 7.76 -7.78
C VAL A 67 -22.34 6.31 -8.09
N THR A 68 -21.53 5.71 -8.94
CA THR A 68 -21.54 4.28 -9.18
C THR A 68 -20.20 3.73 -8.73
N ARG A 69 -20.23 2.69 -7.91
CA ARG A 69 -19.03 1.97 -7.46
C ARG A 69 -19.05 0.56 -7.98
N GLU A 70 -17.94 0.13 -8.53
CA GLU A 70 -17.81 -1.25 -8.98
C GLU A 70 -16.36 -1.71 -8.84
N PRO A 71 -16.15 -3.00 -8.68
CA PRO A 71 -14.79 -3.54 -8.65
C PRO A 71 -14.11 -3.30 -9.99
N LEU A 72 -12.84 -2.93 -9.93
CA LEU A 72 -12.02 -2.79 -11.11
C LEU A 72 -10.79 -3.66 -10.92
N THR A 73 -10.58 -4.57 -11.84
CA THR A 73 -9.53 -5.57 -11.68
C THR A 73 -8.57 -5.51 -12.86
N LEU A 74 -7.27 -5.50 -12.54
CA LEU A 74 -6.23 -5.55 -13.55
C LEU A 74 -5.89 -7.01 -13.81
N HIS A 75 -6.01 -7.43 -15.06
CA HIS A 75 -5.66 -8.77 -15.48
C HIS A 75 -4.21 -8.79 -15.98
N ALA A 76 -3.42 -9.74 -15.44
CA ALA A 76 -2.07 -9.96 -15.93
C ALA A 76 -2.16 -10.65 -17.30
N ALA A 77 -1.28 -10.23 -18.20
CA ALA A 77 -1.20 -10.81 -19.53
C ALA A 77 -0.51 -12.18 -19.49
#